data_5c5cdfc550d0f4a96503d1ab009486a9
#
_entry.id   5c5cdfc550d0f4a96503d1ab009486a9
#
_cell.length_a   1.000
_cell.length_b   1.000
_cell.length_c   1.000
_cell.angle_alpha   90.00
_cell.angle_beta   90.00
_cell.angle_gamma   90.00
#
_symmetry.space_group_name_H-M   'P 1'
#
loop_
_entity.id
_entity.type
_entity.pdbx_description
1 polymer ?
#
loop_
_entity_poly.entity_id
_entity_poly.type
_entity_poly.pdbx_seq_one_letter_code
_entity_poly.pdbx_strand_id
1 'polypeptide(L)'
;MSNHYQKNKPPGLIETIFAAIGKGLWFIVSWPFKKLLKIGGPKKLDKIANFQKWSDIEKMLESNDEIHAKHAVVEADKFFDSILKQKGGKGESFADRLRSLENHFNAQNYQFVWHAHKLRNQISHEPEFHPGIEECRQALHKFRLGLTNLGAI
;
A
#
# COMPACT_ATOMS: atom_id res chain seq x y z
N MET A 1 55.16 -26.25 -41.29
CA MET A 1 55.34 -25.16 -40.32
C MET A 1 54.83 -23.87 -40.94
N SER A 2 53.59 -23.45 -40.64
CA SER A 2 53.10 -22.13 -41.04
C SER A 2 52.33 -21.54 -39.83
N ASN A 3 53.00 -20.57 -39.22
CA ASN A 3 52.52 -19.77 -38.12
C ASN A 3 51.44 -18.76 -38.61
N HIS A 4 50.20 -18.95 -38.22
CA HIS A 4 49.15 -17.93 -38.38
C HIS A 4 49.24 -16.94 -37.21
N TYR A 5 49.87 -15.81 -37.43
CA TYR A 5 49.76 -14.61 -36.58
C TYR A 5 48.42 -13.94 -36.85
N GLN A 6 47.44 -14.14 -36.00
CA GLN A 6 46.25 -13.30 -35.98
C GLN A 6 46.58 -11.95 -35.35
N LYS A 7 46.68 -10.92 -36.18
CA LYS A 7 46.83 -9.52 -35.80
C LYS A 7 45.52 -9.03 -35.21
N ASN A 8 45.45 -8.83 -33.89
CA ASN A 8 44.36 -8.12 -33.25
C ASN A 8 44.32 -6.68 -33.79
N LYS A 9 43.38 -6.41 -34.69
CA LYS A 9 43.07 -5.02 -35.10
C LYS A 9 42.40 -4.30 -33.93
N PRO A 10 42.83 -3.06 -33.60
CA PRO A 10 42.12 -2.26 -32.62
C PRO A 10 40.69 -1.99 -33.12
N PRO A 11 39.70 -1.91 -32.23
CA PRO A 11 38.30 -1.65 -32.61
C PRO A 11 38.23 -0.35 -33.40
N GLY A 12 37.47 -0.37 -34.48
CA GLY A 12 37.26 0.82 -35.32
C GLY A 12 36.57 1.94 -34.57
N LEU A 13 36.78 3.18 -35.01
CA LEU A 13 36.16 4.40 -34.42
C LEU A 13 34.65 4.26 -34.27
N ILE A 14 34.01 3.61 -35.21
CA ILE A 14 32.55 3.33 -35.21
C ILE A 14 32.17 2.38 -34.08
N GLU A 15 32.93 1.33 -33.84
CA GLU A 15 32.68 0.33 -32.78
C GLU A 15 32.85 0.96 -31.39
N THR A 16 33.82 1.88 -31.23
CA THR A 16 34.06 2.61 -29.99
C THR A 16 32.91 3.60 -29.69
N ILE A 17 32.37 4.26 -30.72
CA ILE A 17 31.25 5.16 -30.61
C ILE A 17 29.97 4.38 -30.23
N PHE A 18 29.69 3.27 -30.86
CA PHE A 18 28.54 2.42 -30.51
C PHE A 18 28.64 1.84 -29.10
N ALA A 19 29.83 1.45 -28.64
CA ALA A 19 30.05 0.98 -27.27
C ALA A 19 29.86 2.10 -26.23
N ALA A 20 30.24 3.33 -26.53
CA ALA A 20 30.04 4.50 -25.67
C ALA A 20 28.58 4.92 -25.62
N ILE A 21 27.86 4.91 -26.74
CA ILE A 21 26.43 5.23 -26.83
C ILE A 21 25.61 4.15 -26.11
N GLY A 22 25.94 2.87 -26.27
CA GLY A 22 25.27 1.77 -25.59
C GLY A 22 25.37 1.85 -24.06
N LYS A 23 26.54 2.24 -23.52
CA LYS A 23 26.75 2.43 -22.09
C LYS A 23 26.02 3.67 -21.55
N GLY A 24 25.98 4.75 -22.34
CA GLY A 24 25.26 5.98 -21.98
C GLY A 24 23.74 5.80 -21.97
N LEU A 25 23.18 5.12 -22.96
CA LEU A 25 21.75 4.78 -23.04
C LEU A 25 21.33 3.84 -21.93
N TRP A 26 22.14 2.84 -21.57
CA TRP A 26 21.89 1.98 -20.44
C TRP A 26 21.80 2.73 -19.12
N PHE A 27 22.61 3.76 -18.92
CA PHE A 27 22.59 4.58 -17.71
C PHE A 27 21.33 5.46 -17.62
N ILE A 28 20.88 6.02 -18.75
CA ILE A 28 19.67 6.86 -18.82
C ILE A 28 18.40 6.04 -18.62
N VAL A 29 18.36 4.80 -19.15
CA VAL A 29 17.21 3.90 -19.00
C VAL A 29 17.17 3.24 -17.63
N SER A 30 18.34 2.91 -17.04
CA SER A 30 18.40 2.21 -15.75
C SER A 30 18.26 3.14 -14.53
N TRP A 31 18.54 4.44 -14.65
CA TRP A 31 18.48 5.40 -13.54
C TRP A 31 17.05 5.62 -12.98
N PRO A 32 16.00 5.86 -13.80
CA PRO A 32 14.64 5.98 -13.28
C PRO A 32 14.15 4.65 -12.70
N PHE A 33 14.57 3.49 -13.26
CA PHE A 33 14.19 2.17 -12.75
C PHE A 33 14.78 1.87 -11.37
N LYS A 34 16.01 2.32 -11.08
CA LYS A 34 16.62 2.19 -9.74
C LYS A 34 15.95 3.07 -8.70
N LYS A 35 15.38 4.21 -9.11
CA LYS A 35 14.62 5.10 -8.22
C LYS A 35 13.21 4.57 -7.96
N LEU A 36 12.62 3.85 -8.94
CA LEU A 36 11.31 3.20 -8.80
C LEU A 36 11.38 1.94 -7.92
N LEU A 37 12.54 1.26 -7.87
CA LEU A 37 12.78 0.07 -7.04
C LEU A 37 13.20 0.39 -5.59
N LYS A 38 13.30 1.66 -5.20
CA LYS A 38 13.29 2.06 -3.79
C LYS A 38 11.86 2.06 -3.24
N ILE A 39 11.15 0.96 -3.41
CA ILE A 39 10.02 0.61 -2.57
C ILE A 39 10.64 0.37 -1.20
N GLY A 40 10.49 1.35 -0.31
CA GLY A 40 10.99 1.25 1.04
C GLY A 40 10.45 -0.05 1.66
N GLY A 41 11.34 -0.85 2.24
CA GLY A 41 10.92 -2.02 3.00
C GLY A 41 9.89 -1.63 4.08
N PRO A 42 9.19 -2.58 4.67
CA PRO A 42 8.13 -2.30 5.64
C PRO A 42 8.67 -1.36 6.72
N LYS A 43 8.09 -0.16 6.80
CA LYS A 43 8.44 0.80 7.85
C LYS A 43 8.02 0.20 9.20
N LYS A 44 8.89 0.31 10.20
CA LYS A 44 8.51 -0.03 11.56
C LYS A 44 7.29 0.79 11.95
N LEU A 45 6.21 0.12 12.34
CA LEU A 45 4.97 0.78 12.74
C LEU A 45 5.20 1.54 14.06
N ASP A 46 4.83 2.81 14.06
CA ASP A 46 4.75 3.60 15.28
C ASP A 46 3.40 3.32 15.96
N LYS A 47 3.40 2.37 16.88
CA LYS A 47 2.18 1.94 17.56
C LYS A 47 1.54 3.05 18.40
N ILE A 48 2.34 3.93 18.99
CA ILE A 48 1.82 5.02 19.84
C ILE A 48 1.09 6.03 18.96
N ALA A 49 1.71 6.47 17.87
CA ALA A 49 1.09 7.40 16.93
C ALA A 49 -0.15 6.78 16.26
N ASN A 50 -0.08 5.49 15.92
CA ASN A 50 -1.22 4.77 15.33
C ASN A 50 -2.39 4.65 16.32
N PHE A 51 -2.11 4.34 17.58
CA PHE A 51 -3.12 4.26 18.62
C PHE A 51 -3.79 5.62 18.86
N GLN A 52 -3.01 6.69 18.91
CA GLN A 52 -3.53 8.05 19.06
C GLN A 52 -4.46 8.39 17.89
N LYS A 53 -4.02 8.15 16.66
CA LYS A 53 -4.84 8.40 15.47
C LYS A 53 -6.12 7.57 15.46
N TRP A 54 -6.06 6.31 15.88
CA TRP A 54 -7.22 5.46 16.01
C TRP A 54 -8.20 5.99 17.06
N SER A 55 -7.70 6.40 18.22
CA SER A 55 -8.52 7.02 19.28
C SER A 55 -9.26 8.27 18.78
N ASP A 56 -8.61 9.10 17.97
CA ASP A 56 -9.24 10.30 17.41
C ASP A 56 -10.36 9.95 16.42
N ILE A 57 -10.23 8.85 15.67
CA ILE A 57 -11.30 8.33 14.80
C ILE A 57 -12.47 7.81 15.65
N GLU A 58 -12.20 7.05 16.72
CA GLU A 58 -13.25 6.53 17.60
C GLU A 58 -14.03 7.65 18.29
N LYS A 59 -13.40 8.76 18.67
CA LYS A 59 -14.08 9.94 19.26
C LYS A 59 -15.12 10.56 18.34
N MET A 60 -15.04 10.40 17.02
CA MET A 60 -16.06 10.88 16.10
C MET A 60 -17.43 10.22 16.33
N LEU A 61 -17.47 9.03 16.96
CA LEU A 61 -18.72 8.35 17.33
C LEU A 61 -19.35 8.90 18.62
N GLU A 62 -18.61 9.67 19.42
CA GLU A 62 -19.09 10.20 20.70
C GLU A 62 -20.20 11.26 20.50
N SER A 63 -20.19 11.95 19.35
CA SER A 63 -21.20 12.95 19.02
C SER A 63 -22.61 12.38 18.82
N ASN A 64 -22.74 11.07 18.70
CA ASN A 64 -23.98 10.35 18.40
C ASN A 64 -24.74 10.92 17.18
N ASP A 65 -23.99 11.40 16.20
CA ASP A 65 -24.50 11.99 14.95
C ASP A 65 -24.12 11.11 13.75
N GLU A 66 -25.08 10.88 12.85
CA GLU A 66 -24.88 9.99 11.68
C GLU A 66 -23.81 10.50 10.72
N ILE A 67 -23.68 11.82 10.55
CA ILE A 67 -22.69 12.40 9.63
C ILE A 67 -21.29 12.13 10.18
N HIS A 68 -21.07 12.34 11.47
CA HIS A 68 -19.80 12.04 12.13
C HIS A 68 -19.51 10.53 12.14
N ALA A 69 -20.54 9.70 12.33
CA ALA A 69 -20.37 8.25 12.29
C ALA A 69 -19.95 7.75 10.90
N LYS A 70 -20.57 8.24 9.83
CA LYS A 70 -20.15 7.95 8.44
C LYS A 70 -18.72 8.43 8.18
N HIS A 71 -18.40 9.64 8.62
CA HIS A 71 -17.04 10.19 8.47
C HIS A 71 -16.00 9.34 9.20
N ALA A 72 -16.31 8.87 10.40
CA ALA A 72 -15.43 7.96 11.15
C ALA A 72 -15.11 6.67 10.36
N VAL A 73 -16.10 6.07 9.69
CA VAL A 73 -15.89 4.87 8.85
C VAL A 73 -14.95 5.18 7.67
N VAL A 74 -15.14 6.34 7.02
CA VAL A 74 -14.28 6.76 5.90
C VAL A 74 -12.83 6.99 6.36
N GLU A 75 -12.64 7.65 7.50
CA GLU A 75 -11.31 7.90 8.06
C GLU A 75 -10.65 6.61 8.57
N ALA A 76 -11.42 5.68 9.14
CA ALA A 76 -10.94 4.37 9.55
C ALA A 76 -10.40 3.56 8.35
N ASP A 77 -11.11 3.56 7.22
CA ASP A 77 -10.70 2.88 5.99
C ASP A 77 -9.41 3.49 5.42
N LYS A 78 -9.33 4.83 5.34
CA LYS A 78 -8.11 5.52 4.89
C LYS A 78 -6.92 5.22 5.80
N PHE A 79 -7.15 5.23 7.11
CA PHE A 79 -6.10 4.89 8.06
C PHE A 79 -5.65 3.44 7.89
N PHE A 80 -6.60 2.50 7.77
CA PHE A 80 -6.30 1.09 7.53
C PHE A 80 -5.48 0.90 6.26
N ASP A 81 -5.85 1.57 5.15
CA ASP A 81 -5.09 1.54 3.89
C ASP A 81 -3.64 2.04 4.07
N SER A 82 -3.44 3.06 4.89
CA SER A 82 -2.10 3.55 5.21
C SER A 82 -1.26 2.50 5.94
N ILE A 83 -1.88 1.71 6.82
CA ILE A 83 -1.24 0.60 7.53
C ILE A 83 -0.92 -0.56 6.57
N LEU A 84 -1.84 -0.91 5.67
CA LEU A 84 -1.56 -1.92 4.64
C LEU A 84 -0.33 -1.53 3.79
N LYS A 85 -0.22 -0.26 3.39
CA LYS A 85 0.96 0.26 2.67
C LYS A 85 2.24 0.16 3.49
N GLN A 86 2.20 0.53 4.78
CA GLN A 86 3.35 0.45 5.68
C GLN A 86 3.80 -1.00 5.91
N LYS A 87 2.86 -1.95 5.90
CA LYS A 87 3.12 -3.40 5.99
C LYS A 87 3.64 -4.02 4.69
N GLY A 88 3.76 -3.24 3.63
CA GLY A 88 4.24 -3.71 2.33
C GLY A 88 3.16 -4.32 1.45
N GLY A 89 1.89 -4.01 1.72
CA GLY A 89 0.76 -4.41 0.86
C GLY A 89 0.95 -3.94 -0.58
N LYS A 90 0.76 -4.84 -1.52
CA LYS A 90 0.99 -4.64 -2.95
C LYS A 90 -0.31 -4.32 -3.69
N GLY A 91 -0.20 -3.51 -4.74
CA GLY A 91 -1.32 -3.12 -5.60
C GLY A 91 -1.74 -1.66 -5.41
N GLU A 92 -2.64 -1.19 -6.26
CA GLU A 92 -3.03 0.22 -6.33
C GLU A 92 -4.26 0.53 -5.47
N SER A 93 -5.15 -0.45 -5.28
CA SER A 93 -6.36 -0.30 -4.48
C SER A 93 -6.18 -0.84 -3.04
N PHE A 94 -7.08 -0.43 -2.14
CA PHE A 94 -7.24 -1.04 -0.82
C PHE A 94 -7.40 -2.57 -0.93
N ALA A 95 -8.30 -3.00 -1.82
CA ALA A 95 -8.60 -4.40 -2.05
C ALA A 95 -7.38 -5.22 -2.45
N ASP A 96 -6.54 -4.69 -3.36
CA ASP A 96 -5.32 -5.38 -3.79
C ASP A 96 -4.33 -5.52 -2.65
N ARG A 97 -4.12 -4.44 -1.89
CA ARG A 97 -3.22 -4.45 -0.73
C ARG A 97 -3.69 -5.40 0.35
N LEU A 98 -5.00 -5.41 0.64
CA LEU A 98 -5.58 -6.34 1.62
C LEU A 98 -5.40 -7.79 1.17
N ARG A 99 -5.68 -8.13 -0.09
CA ARG A 99 -5.44 -9.49 -0.65
C ARG A 99 -3.97 -9.88 -0.56
N SER A 100 -3.05 -8.96 -0.87
CA SER A 100 -1.62 -9.26 -0.84
C SER A 100 -1.08 -9.56 0.56
N LEU A 101 -1.81 -9.17 1.60
CA LEU A 101 -1.48 -9.38 3.01
C LEU A 101 -2.40 -10.38 3.71
N GLU A 102 -3.22 -11.14 2.98
CA GLU A 102 -4.18 -12.11 3.53
C GLU A 102 -3.54 -13.03 4.58
N ASN A 103 -2.35 -13.55 4.30
CA ASN A 103 -1.62 -14.45 5.19
C ASN A 103 -1.20 -13.81 6.54
N HIS A 104 -1.36 -12.49 6.69
CA HIS A 104 -1.08 -11.78 7.95
C HIS A 104 -2.31 -11.68 8.85
N PHE A 105 -3.46 -12.19 8.39
CA PHE A 105 -4.71 -12.17 9.13
C PHE A 105 -5.13 -13.59 9.51
N ASN A 106 -5.86 -13.72 10.62
CA ASN A 106 -6.73 -14.87 10.76
C ASN A 106 -7.96 -14.72 9.83
N ALA A 107 -8.55 -15.83 9.43
CA ALA A 107 -9.63 -15.83 8.43
C ALA A 107 -10.83 -14.94 8.84
N GLN A 108 -11.19 -14.91 10.12
CA GLN A 108 -12.30 -14.11 10.62
C GLN A 108 -12.01 -12.61 10.53
N ASN A 109 -10.85 -12.16 11.00
CA ASN A 109 -10.47 -10.74 10.95
C ASN A 109 -10.29 -10.25 9.51
N TYR A 110 -9.80 -11.12 8.61
CA TYR A 110 -9.75 -10.82 7.18
C TYR A 110 -11.13 -10.50 6.61
N GLN A 111 -12.12 -11.34 6.89
CA GLN A 111 -13.50 -11.11 6.47
C GLN A 111 -14.12 -9.87 7.13
N PHE A 112 -13.82 -9.61 8.39
CA PHE A 112 -14.28 -8.40 9.07
C PHE A 112 -13.79 -7.13 8.40
N VAL A 113 -12.53 -7.07 8.00
CA VAL A 113 -11.98 -5.93 7.27
C VAL A 113 -12.69 -5.74 5.92
N TRP A 114 -12.96 -6.83 5.18
CA TRP A 114 -13.74 -6.76 3.94
C TRP A 114 -15.15 -6.20 4.15
N HIS A 115 -15.84 -6.63 5.21
CA HIS A 115 -17.17 -6.13 5.51
C HIS A 115 -17.16 -4.63 5.86
N ALA A 116 -16.19 -4.18 6.65
CA ALA A 116 -16.05 -2.77 7.00
C ALA A 116 -15.71 -1.92 5.76
N HIS A 117 -14.80 -2.39 4.90
CA HIS A 117 -14.48 -1.74 3.63
C HIS A 117 -15.68 -1.66 2.68
N LYS A 118 -16.51 -2.72 2.61
CA LYS A 118 -17.75 -2.71 1.82
C LYS A 118 -18.71 -1.62 2.31
N LEU A 119 -18.94 -1.51 3.63
CA LEU A 119 -19.77 -0.44 4.20
C LEU A 119 -19.23 0.95 3.83
N ARG A 120 -17.92 1.17 3.94
CA ARG A 120 -17.30 2.43 3.51
C ARG A 120 -17.57 2.72 2.04
N ASN A 121 -17.48 1.71 1.16
CA ASN A 121 -17.75 1.91 -0.26
C ASN A 121 -19.21 2.28 -0.51
N GLN A 122 -20.15 1.68 0.18
CA GLN A 122 -21.57 2.06 0.12
C GLN A 122 -21.79 3.51 0.56
N ILE A 123 -21.19 3.93 1.69
CA ILE A 123 -21.23 5.32 2.16
C ILE A 123 -20.70 6.29 1.10
N SER A 124 -19.66 5.91 0.34
CA SER A 124 -18.99 6.80 -0.59
C SER A 124 -19.60 6.83 -1.99
N HIS A 125 -20.32 5.79 -2.40
CA HIS A 125 -20.78 5.62 -3.78
C HIS A 125 -22.29 5.48 -3.93
N GLU A 126 -23.01 5.28 -2.85
CA GLU A 126 -24.48 5.13 -2.84
C GLU A 126 -25.10 6.31 -2.09
N PRO A 127 -25.52 7.40 -2.77
CA PRO A 127 -26.04 8.62 -2.10
C PRO A 127 -27.23 8.38 -1.18
N GLU A 128 -28.08 7.41 -1.53
CA GLU A 128 -29.29 7.05 -0.76
C GLU A 128 -29.00 6.06 0.39
N PHE A 129 -27.74 5.65 0.54
CA PHE A 129 -27.36 4.73 1.61
C PHE A 129 -27.10 5.48 2.91
N HIS A 130 -27.92 5.18 3.91
CA HIS A 130 -27.87 5.81 5.24
C HIS A 130 -27.66 4.74 6.33
N PRO A 131 -26.41 4.30 6.59
CA PRO A 131 -26.14 3.37 7.69
C PRO A 131 -26.43 4.05 9.02
N GLY A 132 -27.05 3.31 9.94
CA GLY A 132 -27.22 3.76 11.31
C GLY A 132 -25.88 3.89 12.06
N ILE A 133 -25.89 4.66 13.16
CA ILE A 133 -24.71 4.88 14.00
C ILE A 133 -24.12 3.54 14.49
N GLU A 134 -24.99 2.59 14.86
CA GLU A 134 -24.54 1.28 15.35
C GLU A 134 -23.84 0.45 14.25
N GLU A 135 -24.30 0.54 13.01
CA GLU A 135 -23.65 -0.11 11.88
C GLU A 135 -22.26 0.48 11.62
N CYS A 136 -22.13 1.81 11.73
CA CYS A 136 -20.84 2.50 11.67
C CYS A 136 -19.91 2.06 12.82
N ARG A 137 -20.44 1.94 14.03
CA ARG A 137 -19.70 1.46 15.21
C ARG A 137 -19.17 0.06 15.01
N GLN A 138 -19.99 -0.85 14.46
CA GLN A 138 -19.58 -2.20 14.14
C GLN A 138 -18.49 -2.24 13.06
N ALA A 139 -18.54 -1.37 12.07
CA ALA A 139 -17.50 -1.26 11.05
C ALA A 139 -16.16 -0.80 11.66
N LEU A 140 -16.17 0.19 12.54
CA LEU A 140 -14.97 0.61 13.27
C LEU A 140 -14.40 -0.53 14.11
N HIS A 141 -15.26 -1.25 14.84
CA HIS A 141 -14.82 -2.42 15.61
C HIS A 141 -14.12 -3.47 14.73
N LYS A 142 -14.67 -3.76 13.55
CA LYS A 142 -14.07 -4.70 12.59
C LYS A 142 -12.71 -4.21 12.08
N PHE A 143 -12.57 -2.93 11.76
CA PHE A 143 -11.27 -2.34 11.41
C PHE A 143 -10.27 -2.43 12.57
N ARG A 144 -10.70 -2.14 13.79
CA ARG A 144 -9.85 -2.26 14.99
C ARG A 144 -9.28 -3.66 15.15
N LEU A 145 -10.12 -4.69 15.00
CA LEU A 145 -9.67 -6.09 15.06
C LEU A 145 -8.62 -6.39 14.00
N GLY A 146 -8.80 -5.89 12.78
CA GLY A 146 -7.81 -6.01 11.71
C GLY A 146 -6.50 -5.28 12.02
N LEU A 147 -6.55 -4.06 12.55
CA LEU A 147 -5.35 -3.29 12.96
C LEU A 147 -4.57 -3.99 14.07
N THR A 148 -5.29 -4.53 15.06
CA THR A 148 -4.69 -5.32 16.16
C THR A 148 -4.03 -6.58 15.59
N ASN A 149 -4.69 -7.29 14.68
CA ASN A 149 -4.14 -8.48 14.01
C ASN A 149 -2.84 -8.16 13.25
N LEU A 150 -2.76 -7.00 12.60
CA LEU A 150 -1.54 -6.51 11.95
C LEU A 150 -0.48 -6.00 12.94
N GLY A 151 -0.79 -5.93 14.23
CA GLY A 151 0.08 -5.35 15.26
C GLY A 151 0.34 -3.85 15.06
N ALA A 152 -0.66 -3.13 14.51
CA ALA A 152 -0.54 -1.71 14.22
C ALA A 152 -0.94 -0.82 15.40
N ILE A 153 -1.85 -1.32 16.22
CA ILE A 153 -2.32 -0.71 17.48
C ILE A 153 -2.30 -1.75 18.59
#